data_fefe7f5d50b986ff4e65d9b6d07599b8
#
_entry.id   fefe7f5d50b986ff4e65d9b6d07599b8
#
_cell.length_a   1.000
_cell.length_b   1.000
_cell.length_c   1.000
_cell.angle_alpha   90.00
_cell.angle_beta   90.00
_cell.angle_gamma   90.00
#
_symmetry.space_group_name_H-M   'P 1'
#
loop_
_entity.id
_entity.type
_entity.pdbx_description
1 polymer ?
#
loop_
_entity_poly.entity_id
_entity_poly.type
_entity_poly.pdbx_seq_one_letter_code
_entity_poly.pdbx_strand_id
1 'polypeptide(L)'
;ASEAIAACEAFGAQRVGLPFDTDGMVIKIDELKYYGILGATGHHPHWGIAYKFPPERKQTQVLGLELGVGKSGKITPVAVLSPVFVAGTTVSRASLHNFVEVARKDIRIGDSVIVEKAGDIIPQIVDVVHEERPADAQPIERPTHCPACNAEVVVEEIFVHCPNPACPAQRRERLVHFAGRRQMAIDGLGESLIDQLIDKRNVSRPDELFELTVEALSELERMGQKSAQNVVRSLEQAKTRGLAKVLAALAISHVGETTSQALSDYFGSADALLEFARKYVEGDAAAIATVAPDGGGGAIEGLARKTADSVFKELDSAPLRAVFAGLARAGVKLDSVRAARSEVAAIAGKSFVLTGTLPTLRRDEAGDRIKQAGGKVSGSVSKKTDFVVAGEEAGSKLDKAKELGVSVIDEAELLRMLGA
;
A
#
# COMPACT_ATOMS: atom_id res chain seq x y z
N ALA A 1 -34.22 6.98 -0.65
CA ALA A 1 -33.14 7.11 -1.65
C ALA A 1 -33.28 8.40 -2.47
N SER A 2 -34.48 8.71 -2.99
CA SER A 2 -34.72 9.93 -3.81
C SER A 2 -34.41 11.24 -3.08
N GLU A 3 -34.73 11.35 -1.80
CA GLU A 3 -34.44 12.52 -0.98
C GLU A 3 -32.93 12.70 -0.76
N ALA A 4 -32.19 11.62 -0.57
CA ALA A 4 -30.72 11.68 -0.43
C ALA A 4 -30.07 12.12 -1.75
N ILE A 5 -30.56 11.65 -2.89
CA ILE A 5 -30.07 12.08 -4.22
C ILE A 5 -30.35 13.57 -4.40
N ALA A 6 -31.58 14.02 -4.14
CA ALA A 6 -31.94 15.42 -4.26
C ALA A 6 -31.10 16.33 -3.33
N ALA A 7 -30.80 15.88 -2.12
CA ALA A 7 -29.90 16.59 -1.20
C ALA A 7 -28.47 16.72 -1.76
N CYS A 8 -27.94 15.65 -2.36
CA CYS A 8 -26.62 15.67 -3.01
C CYS A 8 -26.57 16.66 -4.19
N GLU A 9 -27.60 16.66 -5.04
CA GLU A 9 -27.70 17.57 -6.18
C GLU A 9 -27.81 19.04 -5.72
N ALA A 10 -28.68 19.31 -4.72
CA ALA A 10 -28.83 20.62 -4.13
C ALA A 10 -27.53 21.14 -3.52
N PHE A 11 -26.80 20.29 -2.79
CA PHE A 11 -25.52 20.68 -2.21
C PHE A 11 -24.44 20.90 -3.30
N GLY A 12 -24.48 20.16 -4.38
CA GLY A 12 -23.61 20.37 -5.54
C GLY A 12 -23.70 21.78 -6.12
N ALA A 13 -24.92 22.36 -6.14
CA ALA A 13 -25.14 23.73 -6.57
C ALA A 13 -24.68 24.78 -5.52
N GLN A 14 -24.78 24.45 -4.24
CA GLN A 14 -24.43 25.36 -3.13
C GLN A 14 -22.92 25.41 -2.86
N ARG A 15 -22.16 24.37 -3.22
CA ARG A 15 -20.73 24.23 -2.89
C ARG A 15 -19.86 25.39 -3.39
N VAL A 16 -20.24 26.02 -4.50
CA VAL A 16 -19.49 27.15 -5.10
C VAL A 16 -19.44 28.37 -4.16
N GLY A 17 -20.41 28.51 -3.24
CA GLY A 17 -20.48 29.59 -2.28
C GLY A 17 -19.81 29.29 -0.93
N LEU A 18 -19.24 28.11 -0.74
CA LEU A 18 -18.58 27.75 0.51
C LEU A 18 -17.16 28.36 0.61
N PRO A 19 -16.69 28.68 1.83
CA PRO A 19 -15.35 29.21 2.04
C PRO A 19 -14.24 28.16 1.93
N PHE A 20 -14.55 26.96 1.48
CA PHE A 20 -13.63 25.83 1.29
C PHE A 20 -14.10 24.94 0.13
N ASP A 21 -13.15 24.25 -0.48
CA ASP A 21 -13.45 23.31 -1.57
C ASP A 21 -14.00 22.00 -1.03
N THR A 22 -14.99 21.43 -1.78
CA THR A 22 -15.56 20.11 -1.50
C THR A 22 -15.59 19.27 -2.77
N ASP A 23 -15.07 18.03 -2.67
CA ASP A 23 -15.04 17.07 -3.79
C ASP A 23 -16.25 16.14 -3.82
N GLY A 24 -17.04 16.13 -2.72
CA GLY A 24 -18.21 15.26 -2.60
C GLY A 24 -18.88 15.37 -1.23
N MET A 25 -19.79 14.45 -0.99
CA MET A 25 -20.51 14.25 0.27
C MET A 25 -20.34 12.83 0.74
N VAL A 26 -20.46 12.61 2.05
CA VAL A 26 -20.56 11.27 2.62
C VAL A 26 -21.96 11.07 3.18
N ILE A 27 -22.68 10.11 2.60
CA ILE A 27 -23.99 9.69 3.07
C ILE A 27 -23.75 8.57 4.07
N LYS A 28 -24.27 8.72 5.28
CA LYS A 28 -24.12 7.73 6.37
C LYS A 28 -25.49 7.28 6.87
N ILE A 29 -25.54 6.07 7.40
CA ILE A 29 -26.70 5.63 8.16
C ILE A 29 -26.78 6.48 9.42
N ASP A 30 -27.94 7.05 9.72
CA ASP A 30 -28.14 7.97 10.84
C ASP A 30 -28.00 7.27 12.20
N GLU A 31 -28.55 6.07 12.31
CA GLU A 31 -28.57 5.32 13.57
C GLU A 31 -27.22 4.60 13.82
N LEU A 32 -26.44 5.10 14.77
CA LEU A 32 -25.11 4.57 15.13
C LEU A 32 -25.13 3.08 15.53
N LYS A 33 -26.27 2.58 16.06
CA LYS A 33 -26.42 1.15 16.42
C LYS A 33 -26.13 0.19 15.26
N TYR A 34 -26.37 0.62 14.02
CA TYR A 34 -26.09 -0.20 12.84
C TYR A 34 -24.62 -0.24 12.40
N TYR A 35 -23.79 0.67 12.88
CA TYR A 35 -22.38 0.74 12.49
C TYR A 35 -21.63 -0.54 12.84
N GLY A 36 -21.82 -1.06 14.06
CA GLY A 36 -21.22 -2.32 14.48
C GLY A 36 -21.78 -3.55 13.75
N ILE A 37 -23.07 -3.52 13.39
CA ILE A 37 -23.73 -4.64 12.68
C ILE A 37 -23.26 -4.74 11.24
N LEU A 38 -23.17 -3.59 10.56
CA LEU A 38 -22.73 -3.51 9.17
C LEU A 38 -21.22 -3.67 9.04
N GLY A 39 -20.47 -3.26 10.06
CA GLY A 39 -19.02 -3.37 10.09
C GLY A 39 -18.32 -2.46 9.09
N ALA A 40 -17.05 -2.77 8.85
CA ALA A 40 -16.19 -2.09 7.90
C ALA A 40 -15.19 -3.09 7.30
N THR A 41 -14.68 -2.80 6.11
CA THR A 41 -13.45 -3.40 5.60
C THR A 41 -12.23 -2.73 6.26
N GLY A 42 -11.01 -3.20 5.98
CA GLY A 42 -9.78 -2.54 6.48
C GLY A 42 -9.66 -1.06 6.12
N HIS A 43 -10.43 -0.57 5.14
CA HIS A 43 -10.32 0.80 4.63
C HIS A 43 -11.67 1.52 4.47
N HIS A 44 -12.81 0.82 4.41
CA HIS A 44 -14.10 1.41 4.10
C HIS A 44 -15.20 0.91 5.03
N PRO A 45 -16.02 1.80 5.62
CA PRO A 45 -17.19 1.44 6.38
C PRO A 45 -18.32 0.98 5.44
N HIS A 46 -19.09 -0.03 5.84
CA HIS A 46 -20.29 -0.46 5.10
C HIS A 46 -21.53 0.41 5.41
N TRP A 47 -21.46 1.25 6.44
CA TRP A 47 -22.52 2.16 6.88
C TRP A 47 -22.42 3.56 6.28
N GLY A 48 -21.50 3.79 5.34
CA GLY A 48 -21.33 5.08 4.65
C GLY A 48 -20.93 4.88 3.21
N ILE A 49 -21.42 5.76 2.34
CA ILE A 49 -21.07 5.82 0.92
C ILE A 49 -20.68 7.25 0.54
N ALA A 50 -19.60 7.41 -0.21
CA ALA A 50 -19.20 8.68 -0.75
C ALA A 50 -19.92 8.94 -2.08
N TYR A 51 -20.57 10.12 -2.18
CA TYR A 51 -21.06 10.68 -3.42
C TYR A 51 -20.07 11.74 -3.90
N LYS A 52 -19.42 11.49 -5.02
CA LYS A 52 -18.46 12.41 -5.63
C LYS A 52 -19.17 13.28 -6.65
N PHE A 53 -18.92 14.59 -6.63
CA PHE A 53 -19.43 15.49 -7.66
C PHE A 53 -18.75 15.19 -9.00
N PRO A 54 -19.45 15.50 -10.14
CA PRO A 54 -18.80 15.45 -11.44
C PRO A 54 -17.53 16.31 -11.43
N PRO A 55 -16.40 15.78 -11.92
CA PRO A 55 -15.16 16.55 -11.97
C PRO A 55 -15.27 17.72 -12.95
N GLU A 56 -14.56 18.81 -12.64
CA GLU A 56 -14.41 19.92 -13.58
C GLU A 56 -13.58 19.47 -14.78
N ARG A 57 -14.06 19.78 -15.98
CA ARG A 57 -13.41 19.46 -17.24
C ARG A 57 -12.98 20.73 -17.96
N LYS A 58 -11.77 20.73 -18.49
CA LYS A 58 -11.22 21.83 -19.30
C LYS A 58 -10.55 21.28 -20.54
N GLN A 59 -10.57 22.07 -21.58
CA GLN A 59 -9.84 21.79 -22.80
C GLN A 59 -8.43 22.37 -22.72
N THR A 60 -7.46 21.62 -23.22
CA THR A 60 -6.07 22.04 -23.33
C THR A 60 -5.39 21.30 -24.48
N GLN A 61 -4.11 21.61 -24.75
CA GLN A 61 -3.36 21.01 -25.85
C GLN A 61 -2.23 20.10 -25.32
N VAL A 62 -2.01 18.96 -25.99
CA VAL A 62 -0.88 18.07 -25.76
C VAL A 62 0.36 18.64 -26.45
N LEU A 63 1.32 19.11 -25.69
CA LEU A 63 2.58 19.72 -26.19
C LEU A 63 3.69 18.69 -26.41
N GLY A 64 3.61 17.54 -25.70
CA GLY A 64 4.68 16.53 -25.75
C GLY A 64 4.38 15.32 -24.87
N LEU A 65 5.35 14.43 -24.82
CA LEU A 65 5.32 13.20 -24.04
C LEU A 65 6.57 13.11 -23.14
N GLU A 66 6.35 12.80 -21.88
CA GLU A 66 7.39 12.36 -20.94
C GLU A 66 7.18 10.88 -20.62
N LEU A 67 8.27 10.15 -20.43
CA LEU A 67 8.25 8.74 -20.04
C LEU A 67 8.84 8.58 -18.64
N GLY A 68 7.99 8.28 -17.66
CA GLY A 68 8.43 7.98 -16.31
C GLY A 68 8.79 6.51 -16.15
N VAL A 69 9.92 6.21 -15.52
CA VAL A 69 10.32 4.82 -15.17
C VAL A 69 10.19 4.64 -13.66
N GLY A 70 9.20 3.86 -13.25
CA GLY A 70 8.94 3.61 -11.84
C GLY A 70 9.89 2.58 -11.21
N LYS A 71 9.76 2.36 -9.90
CA LYS A 71 10.60 1.47 -9.08
C LYS A 71 10.66 0.01 -9.55
N SER A 72 9.62 -0.49 -10.21
CA SER A 72 9.54 -1.84 -10.80
C SER A 72 9.98 -1.90 -12.27
N GLY A 73 10.50 -0.79 -12.81
CA GLY A 73 10.82 -0.69 -14.24
C GLY A 73 9.63 -0.36 -15.13
N LYS A 74 8.42 -0.27 -14.61
CA LYS A 74 7.24 0.10 -15.39
C LYS A 74 7.42 1.48 -16.02
N ILE A 75 7.28 1.56 -17.35
CA ILE A 75 7.36 2.80 -18.11
C ILE A 75 5.94 3.33 -18.32
N THR A 76 5.69 4.52 -17.78
CA THR A 76 4.38 5.15 -17.82
C THR A 76 4.44 6.41 -18.68
N PRO A 77 3.59 6.55 -19.69
CA PRO A 77 3.50 7.77 -20.50
C PRO A 77 2.76 8.87 -19.72
N VAL A 78 3.29 10.09 -19.78
CA VAL A 78 2.72 11.30 -19.19
C VAL A 78 2.65 12.38 -20.28
N ALA A 79 1.45 12.90 -20.55
CA ALA A 79 1.30 14.01 -21.47
C ALA A 79 1.80 15.31 -20.81
N VAL A 80 2.61 16.06 -21.53
CA VAL A 80 2.92 17.46 -21.24
C VAL A 80 1.84 18.31 -21.89
N LEU A 81 1.19 19.15 -21.10
CA LEU A 81 0.03 19.94 -21.53
C LEU A 81 0.33 21.44 -21.53
N SER A 82 -0.35 22.17 -22.38
CA SER A 82 -0.49 23.61 -22.20
C SER A 82 -1.12 23.88 -20.83
N PRO A 83 -0.52 24.73 -19.98
CA PRO A 83 -1.02 24.93 -18.62
C PRO A 83 -2.49 25.37 -18.61
N VAL A 84 -3.34 24.67 -17.89
CA VAL A 84 -4.76 24.94 -17.76
C VAL A 84 -5.20 24.87 -16.30
N PHE A 85 -6.07 25.80 -15.89
CA PHE A 85 -6.57 25.84 -14.52
C PHE A 85 -7.80 24.92 -14.39
N VAL A 86 -7.70 23.90 -13.53
CA VAL A 86 -8.74 22.89 -13.30
C VAL A 86 -8.82 22.59 -11.81
N ALA A 87 -10.02 22.65 -11.24
CA ALA A 87 -10.28 22.31 -9.83
C ALA A 87 -9.21 22.91 -8.87
N GLY A 88 -9.10 24.26 -8.90
CA GLY A 88 -8.25 25.01 -7.95
C GLY A 88 -6.74 24.99 -8.23
N THR A 89 -6.24 24.27 -9.25
CA THR A 89 -4.79 24.20 -9.53
C THR A 89 -4.48 24.28 -11.02
N THR A 90 -3.27 24.74 -11.36
CA THR A 90 -2.79 24.73 -12.75
C THR A 90 -2.21 23.34 -13.06
N VAL A 91 -2.79 22.69 -14.08
CA VAL A 91 -2.39 21.39 -14.60
C VAL A 91 -1.54 21.60 -15.86
N SER A 92 -0.32 21.05 -15.86
CA SER A 92 0.60 21.04 -17.02
C SER A 92 1.05 19.63 -17.39
N ARG A 93 0.60 18.60 -16.66
CA ARG A 93 0.92 17.19 -16.90
C ARG A 93 -0.30 16.34 -16.59
N ALA A 94 -0.55 15.32 -17.40
CA ALA A 94 -1.61 14.35 -17.16
C ALA A 94 -1.13 12.92 -17.40
N SER A 95 -1.51 12.00 -16.54
CA SER A 95 -1.20 10.57 -16.72
C SER A 95 -1.96 10.04 -17.95
N LEU A 96 -1.25 9.28 -18.79
CA LEU A 96 -1.83 8.51 -19.88
C LEU A 96 -2.02 7.03 -19.52
N HIS A 97 -1.78 6.66 -18.26
CA HIS A 97 -1.90 5.33 -17.68
C HIS A 97 -0.99 4.27 -18.32
N ASN A 98 -1.16 3.97 -19.60
CA ASN A 98 -0.36 3.03 -20.38
C ASN A 98 -0.54 3.27 -21.89
N PHE A 99 0.28 2.63 -22.72
CA PHE A 99 0.24 2.82 -24.18
C PHE A 99 -1.00 2.19 -24.86
N VAL A 100 -1.67 1.25 -24.23
CA VAL A 100 -2.94 0.71 -24.75
C VAL A 100 -4.04 1.76 -24.62
N GLU A 101 -4.09 2.50 -23.51
CA GLU A 101 -5.03 3.61 -23.34
C GLU A 101 -4.73 4.77 -24.30
N VAL A 102 -3.45 5.08 -24.55
CA VAL A 102 -3.03 6.07 -25.54
C VAL A 102 -3.56 5.69 -26.92
N ALA A 103 -3.36 4.43 -27.34
CA ALA A 103 -3.84 3.93 -28.63
C ALA A 103 -5.38 3.87 -28.70
N ARG A 104 -6.03 3.42 -27.61
CA ARG A 104 -7.51 3.34 -27.54
C ARG A 104 -8.17 4.70 -27.71
N LYS A 105 -7.59 5.75 -27.13
CA LYS A 105 -8.09 7.13 -27.23
C LYS A 105 -7.55 7.86 -28.45
N ASP A 106 -6.64 7.25 -29.22
CA ASP A 106 -5.90 7.87 -30.33
C ASP A 106 -5.34 9.25 -29.98
N ILE A 107 -4.65 9.33 -28.82
CA ILE A 107 -4.02 10.58 -28.35
C ILE A 107 -2.74 10.82 -29.14
N ARG A 108 -2.59 12.06 -29.69
CA ARG A 108 -1.40 12.49 -30.44
C ARG A 108 -0.81 13.76 -29.85
N ILE A 109 0.49 13.97 -30.06
CA ILE A 109 1.11 15.26 -29.76
C ILE A 109 0.55 16.30 -30.72
N GLY A 110 0.08 17.42 -30.20
CA GLY A 110 -0.61 18.47 -30.92
C GLY A 110 -2.12 18.48 -30.71
N ASP A 111 -2.73 17.38 -30.26
CA ASP A 111 -4.19 17.30 -30.06
C ASP A 111 -4.70 18.28 -29.01
N SER A 112 -5.91 18.82 -29.31
CA SER A 112 -6.79 19.39 -28.28
C SER A 112 -7.44 18.25 -27.48
N VAL A 113 -7.34 18.29 -26.15
CA VAL A 113 -7.84 17.24 -25.27
C VAL A 113 -8.66 17.80 -24.11
N ILE A 114 -9.61 17.00 -23.64
CA ILE A 114 -10.37 17.30 -22.43
C ILE A 114 -9.66 16.66 -21.23
N VAL A 115 -9.30 17.47 -20.26
CA VAL A 115 -8.68 17.02 -19.00
C VAL A 115 -9.63 17.20 -17.84
N GLU A 116 -9.53 16.28 -16.88
CA GLU A 116 -10.18 16.36 -15.57
C GLU A 116 -9.21 15.89 -14.49
N LYS A 117 -9.53 16.21 -13.24
CA LYS A 117 -8.79 15.66 -12.09
C LYS A 117 -9.62 14.54 -11.47
N ALA A 118 -9.19 13.29 -11.64
CA ALA A 118 -9.83 12.14 -11.04
C ALA A 118 -9.78 12.25 -9.50
N GLY A 119 -10.95 12.28 -8.85
CA GLY A 119 -11.07 12.51 -7.40
C GLY A 119 -10.47 13.85 -6.95
N ASP A 120 -10.48 14.86 -7.82
CA ASP A 120 -9.92 16.21 -7.64
C ASP A 120 -8.40 16.24 -7.35
N ILE A 121 -7.67 15.14 -7.63
CA ILE A 121 -6.25 15.01 -7.33
C ILE A 121 -5.42 14.73 -8.57
N ILE A 122 -5.70 13.66 -9.31
CA ILE A 122 -4.84 13.16 -10.40
C ILE A 122 -5.35 13.65 -11.75
N PRO A 123 -4.58 14.50 -12.47
CA PRO A 123 -4.95 14.92 -13.82
C PRO A 123 -4.92 13.74 -14.80
N GLN A 124 -5.98 13.60 -15.59
CA GLN A 124 -6.06 12.61 -16.66
C GLN A 124 -6.73 13.18 -17.89
N ILE A 125 -6.36 12.69 -19.07
CA ILE A 125 -7.04 12.99 -20.32
C ILE A 125 -8.28 12.09 -20.43
N VAL A 126 -9.45 12.70 -20.51
CA VAL A 126 -10.72 11.99 -20.66
C VAL A 126 -10.97 11.65 -22.12
N ASP A 127 -10.82 12.66 -22.99
CA ASP A 127 -11.18 12.56 -24.41
C ASP A 127 -10.30 13.44 -25.27
N VAL A 128 -10.33 13.18 -26.59
CA VAL A 128 -9.65 13.96 -27.65
C VAL A 128 -10.70 14.69 -28.46
N VAL A 129 -10.47 15.97 -28.73
CA VAL A 129 -11.32 16.78 -29.61
C VAL A 129 -10.86 16.58 -31.06
N HIS A 130 -11.31 15.48 -31.66
CA HIS A 130 -10.86 15.05 -33.00
C HIS A 130 -11.11 16.07 -34.10
N GLU A 131 -12.17 16.91 -33.99
CA GLU A 131 -12.51 17.94 -34.93
C GLU A 131 -11.48 19.07 -34.98
N GLU A 132 -10.71 19.25 -33.89
CA GLU A 132 -9.66 20.26 -33.76
C GLU A 132 -8.26 19.72 -33.97
N ARG A 133 -8.12 18.47 -34.42
CA ARG A 133 -6.81 17.84 -34.60
C ARG A 133 -6.01 18.53 -35.69
N PRO A 134 -4.78 19.01 -35.36
CA PRO A 134 -3.89 19.55 -36.38
C PRO A 134 -3.48 18.50 -37.41
N ALA A 135 -3.26 18.91 -38.65
CA ALA A 135 -2.85 17.99 -39.72
C ALA A 135 -1.45 17.36 -39.48
N ASP A 136 -0.63 18.00 -38.68
CA ASP A 136 0.72 17.60 -38.29
C ASP A 136 0.78 16.91 -36.92
N ALA A 137 -0.36 16.53 -36.30
CA ALA A 137 -0.42 15.84 -35.05
C ALA A 137 0.32 14.51 -35.13
N GLN A 138 1.31 14.34 -34.21
CA GLN A 138 2.21 13.18 -34.22
C GLN A 138 1.69 12.04 -33.34
N PRO A 139 1.64 10.80 -33.83
CA PRO A 139 1.26 9.66 -33.02
C PRO A 139 2.24 9.42 -31.89
N ILE A 140 1.73 8.98 -30.74
CA ILE A 140 2.54 8.58 -29.60
C ILE A 140 2.87 7.08 -29.73
N GLU A 141 4.11 6.80 -30.02
CA GLU A 141 4.60 5.43 -30.18
C GLU A 141 5.10 4.85 -28.84
N ARG A 142 4.97 3.54 -28.71
CA ARG A 142 5.51 2.81 -27.59
C ARG A 142 7.05 2.75 -27.70
N PRO A 143 7.80 3.05 -26.62
CA PRO A 143 9.25 2.99 -26.69
C PRO A 143 9.73 1.54 -26.87
N THR A 144 10.79 1.37 -27.63
CA THR A 144 11.52 0.09 -27.78
C THR A 144 12.68 -0.03 -26.80
N HIS A 145 13.13 1.09 -26.24
CA HIS A 145 14.23 1.15 -25.28
C HIS A 145 13.85 2.02 -24.07
N CYS A 146 14.45 1.69 -22.93
CA CYS A 146 14.26 2.44 -21.69
C CYS A 146 14.84 3.87 -21.84
N PRO A 147 14.07 4.93 -21.51
CA PRO A 147 14.54 6.31 -21.64
C PRO A 147 15.68 6.67 -20.69
N ALA A 148 15.88 5.88 -19.62
CA ALA A 148 16.88 6.16 -18.58
C ALA A 148 18.19 5.37 -18.75
N CYS A 149 18.15 4.14 -19.28
CA CYS A 149 19.34 3.29 -19.36
C CYS A 149 19.54 2.63 -20.73
N ASN A 150 18.69 2.92 -21.69
CA ASN A 150 18.73 2.43 -23.06
C ASN A 150 18.68 0.89 -23.22
N ALA A 151 18.29 0.14 -22.17
CA ALA A 151 18.03 -1.28 -22.29
C ALA A 151 16.76 -1.52 -23.13
N GLU A 152 16.76 -2.58 -23.94
CA GLU A 152 15.56 -3.01 -24.65
C GLU A 152 14.43 -3.31 -23.66
N VAL A 153 13.22 -2.82 -23.95
CA VAL A 153 12.08 -2.98 -23.04
C VAL A 153 11.36 -4.30 -23.27
N VAL A 154 10.73 -4.80 -22.21
CA VAL A 154 9.84 -5.96 -22.26
C VAL A 154 8.40 -5.48 -22.17
N VAL A 155 7.54 -6.08 -23.01
CA VAL A 155 6.10 -5.79 -22.99
C VAL A 155 5.38 -6.95 -22.34
N GLU A 156 4.70 -6.66 -21.23
CA GLU A 156 3.89 -7.63 -20.52
C GLU A 156 2.45 -7.13 -20.49
N GLU A 157 1.57 -7.82 -21.21
CA GLU A 157 0.16 -7.44 -21.38
C GLU A 157 0.00 -6.00 -21.88
N ILE A 158 -0.43 -5.10 -20.99
CA ILE A 158 -0.67 -3.66 -21.28
C ILE A 158 0.50 -2.76 -20.84
N PHE A 159 1.52 -3.32 -20.19
CA PHE A 159 2.61 -2.56 -19.59
C PHE A 159 3.92 -2.75 -20.34
N VAL A 160 4.73 -1.69 -20.32
CA VAL A 160 6.10 -1.68 -20.84
C VAL A 160 7.05 -1.60 -19.65
N HIS A 161 8.03 -2.49 -19.61
CA HIS A 161 8.99 -2.57 -18.49
C HIS A 161 10.44 -2.48 -18.97
N CYS A 162 11.24 -1.76 -18.21
CA CYS A 162 12.68 -1.85 -18.30
C CYS A 162 13.17 -3.08 -17.50
N PRO A 163 13.76 -4.10 -18.11
CA PRO A 163 14.20 -5.31 -17.43
C PRO A 163 15.54 -5.13 -16.69
N ASN A 164 16.23 -4.02 -16.87
CA ASN A 164 17.54 -3.78 -16.28
C ASN A 164 17.45 -3.44 -14.78
N PRO A 165 17.85 -4.33 -13.85
CA PRO A 165 17.79 -4.06 -12.41
C PRO A 165 18.74 -2.93 -11.95
N ALA A 166 19.77 -2.64 -12.77
CA ALA A 166 20.74 -1.55 -12.52
C ALA A 166 20.31 -0.21 -13.13
N CYS A 167 19.09 -0.11 -13.69
CA CYS A 167 18.58 1.13 -14.26
C CYS A 167 18.62 2.28 -13.25
N PRO A 168 19.25 3.44 -13.57
CA PRO A 168 19.40 4.56 -12.65
C PRO A 168 18.03 5.10 -12.18
N ALA A 169 17.05 5.17 -13.08
CA ALA A 169 15.71 5.63 -12.70
C ALA A 169 15.03 4.65 -11.74
N GLN A 170 15.11 3.33 -11.96
CA GLN A 170 14.56 2.36 -11.02
C GLN A 170 15.23 2.45 -9.65
N ARG A 171 16.56 2.62 -9.62
CA ARG A 171 17.33 2.78 -8.38
C ARG A 171 16.86 4.00 -7.59
N ARG A 172 16.74 5.14 -8.26
CA ARG A 172 16.19 6.37 -7.69
C ARG A 172 14.82 6.15 -7.07
N GLU A 173 13.91 5.61 -7.85
CA GLU A 173 12.52 5.37 -7.41
C GLU A 173 12.41 4.34 -6.27
N ARG A 174 13.30 3.36 -6.21
CA ARG A 174 13.39 2.41 -5.08
C ARG A 174 13.83 3.11 -3.79
N LEU A 175 14.79 4.03 -3.86
CA LEU A 175 15.23 4.82 -2.70
C LEU A 175 14.14 5.78 -2.22
N VAL A 176 13.45 6.46 -3.14
CA VAL A 176 12.31 7.33 -2.82
C VAL A 176 11.20 6.53 -2.16
N HIS A 177 10.87 5.37 -2.72
CA HIS A 177 9.87 4.48 -2.15
C HIS A 177 10.27 3.98 -0.76
N PHE A 178 11.53 3.55 -0.58
CA PHE A 178 12.05 3.06 0.70
C PHE A 178 11.89 4.10 1.81
N ALA A 179 12.21 5.35 1.52
CA ALA A 179 12.10 6.46 2.47
C ALA A 179 10.65 6.88 2.76
N GLY A 180 9.70 6.47 1.93
CA GLY A 180 8.31 6.90 1.96
C GLY A 180 7.60 6.72 3.31
N ARG A 181 6.59 7.56 3.58
CA ARG A 181 5.83 7.59 4.84
C ARG A 181 5.20 6.25 5.22
N ARG A 182 4.68 5.49 4.24
CA ARG A 182 4.08 4.16 4.47
C ARG A 182 5.12 3.04 4.63
N GLN A 183 6.35 3.27 4.18
CA GLN A 183 7.48 2.36 4.21
C GLN A 183 8.34 2.62 5.45
N MET A 184 9.57 3.10 5.28
CA MET A 184 10.47 3.38 6.42
C MET A 184 10.22 4.75 7.07
N ALA A 185 9.37 5.60 6.50
CA ALA A 185 8.97 6.92 7.01
C ALA A 185 10.16 7.77 7.47
N ILE A 186 11.13 7.95 6.58
CA ILE A 186 12.32 8.75 6.85
C ILE A 186 12.01 10.20 6.49
N ASP A 187 11.60 10.96 7.48
CA ASP A 187 11.24 12.36 7.30
C ASP A 187 12.46 13.20 6.86
N GLY A 188 12.22 14.10 5.92
CA GLY A 188 13.25 14.95 5.34
C GLY A 188 14.05 14.31 4.19
N LEU A 189 13.90 13.00 3.96
CA LEU A 189 14.54 12.29 2.84
C LEU A 189 13.60 12.25 1.63
N GLY A 190 13.34 13.42 1.04
CA GLY A 190 12.52 13.57 -0.17
C GLY A 190 13.31 13.37 -1.46
N GLU A 191 12.61 13.42 -2.60
CA GLU A 191 13.18 13.18 -3.94
C GLU A 191 14.43 14.01 -4.22
N SER A 192 14.39 15.34 -4.00
CA SER A 192 15.50 16.23 -4.26
C SER A 192 16.77 15.89 -3.44
N LEU A 193 16.60 15.40 -2.20
CA LEU A 193 17.74 14.98 -1.39
C LEU A 193 18.27 13.63 -1.86
N ILE A 194 17.41 12.71 -2.24
CA ILE A 194 17.81 11.42 -2.82
C ILE A 194 18.59 11.63 -4.12
N ASP A 195 18.16 12.55 -4.98
CA ASP A 195 18.89 12.89 -6.20
C ASP A 195 20.32 13.35 -5.87
N GLN A 196 20.48 14.24 -4.91
CA GLN A 196 21.80 14.69 -4.46
C GLN A 196 22.65 13.56 -3.85
N LEU A 197 22.03 12.65 -3.09
CA LEU A 197 22.72 11.50 -2.50
C LEU A 197 23.24 10.54 -3.57
N ILE A 198 22.44 10.30 -4.61
CA ILE A 198 22.87 9.50 -5.76
C ILE A 198 24.04 10.16 -6.48
N ASP A 199 23.91 11.46 -6.80
CA ASP A 199 24.87 12.17 -7.66
C ASP A 199 26.17 12.51 -6.92
N LYS A 200 26.08 12.95 -5.66
CA LYS A 200 27.23 13.49 -4.91
C LYS A 200 27.84 12.48 -3.93
N ARG A 201 27.10 11.46 -3.53
CA ARG A 201 27.51 10.46 -2.52
C ARG A 201 27.46 9.02 -3.02
N ASN A 202 27.10 8.81 -4.29
CA ASN A 202 26.99 7.49 -4.93
C ASN A 202 26.07 6.49 -4.18
N VAL A 203 25.09 6.99 -3.42
CA VAL A 203 24.10 6.13 -2.75
C VAL A 203 23.32 5.38 -3.82
N SER A 204 23.31 4.07 -3.71
CA SER A 204 22.73 3.19 -4.70
C SER A 204 21.74 2.17 -4.12
N ARG A 205 21.87 1.89 -2.82
CA ARG A 205 21.07 0.88 -2.11
C ARG A 205 20.44 1.45 -0.84
N PRO A 206 19.30 0.91 -0.40
CA PRO A 206 18.62 1.37 0.79
C PRO A 206 19.41 1.27 2.09
N ASP A 207 20.27 0.26 2.22
CA ASP A 207 21.11 0.07 3.41
C ASP A 207 22.15 1.18 3.59
N GLU A 208 22.66 1.75 2.50
CA GLU A 208 23.64 2.84 2.50
C GLU A 208 23.04 4.16 3.06
N LEU A 209 21.72 4.31 3.06
CA LEU A 209 21.05 5.46 3.68
C LEU A 209 21.30 5.55 5.19
N PHE A 210 21.48 4.43 5.87
CA PHE A 210 21.72 4.38 7.31
C PHE A 210 23.18 4.68 7.70
N GLU A 211 24.06 4.83 6.73
CA GLU A 211 25.47 5.23 6.92
C GLU A 211 25.64 6.75 6.86
N LEU A 212 24.57 7.50 6.52
CA LEU A 212 24.62 8.95 6.37
C LEU A 212 24.85 9.65 7.72
N THR A 213 25.82 10.58 7.74
CA THR A 213 26.12 11.42 8.91
C THR A 213 25.61 12.83 8.75
N VAL A 214 25.53 13.56 9.87
CA VAL A 214 25.13 14.98 9.86
C VAL A 214 26.08 15.81 9.02
N GLU A 215 27.39 15.54 9.09
CA GLU A 215 28.43 16.23 8.34
C GLU A 215 28.23 16.02 6.84
N ALA A 216 28.07 14.74 6.42
CA ALA A 216 27.88 14.41 5.01
C ALA A 216 26.61 15.02 4.42
N LEU A 217 25.54 15.09 5.19
CA LEU A 217 24.28 15.72 4.76
C LEU A 217 24.38 17.25 4.72
N SER A 218 25.10 17.86 5.66
CA SER A 218 25.22 19.33 5.74
C SER A 218 26.00 19.95 4.57
N GLU A 219 26.75 19.14 3.81
CA GLU A 219 27.47 19.58 2.60
C GLU A 219 26.55 19.62 1.36
N LEU A 220 25.32 19.10 1.46
CA LEU A 220 24.37 19.07 0.35
C LEU A 220 23.59 20.39 0.24
N GLU A 221 23.12 20.69 -0.97
CA GLU A 221 22.42 21.94 -1.24
C GLU A 221 21.12 22.04 -0.43
N ARG A 222 20.87 23.21 0.16
CA ARG A 222 19.72 23.53 1.00
C ARG A 222 19.59 22.64 2.25
N MET A 223 20.70 22.01 2.67
CA MET A 223 20.74 21.14 3.83
C MET A 223 21.59 21.79 4.93
N GLY A 224 20.94 22.56 5.81
CA GLY A 224 21.60 23.11 7.00
C GLY A 224 21.74 22.06 8.11
N GLN A 225 22.60 22.33 9.09
CA GLN A 225 22.92 21.41 10.18
C GLN A 225 21.66 20.86 10.91
N LYS A 226 20.66 21.74 11.19
CA LYS A 226 19.40 21.32 11.85
C LYS A 226 18.61 20.34 10.99
N SER A 227 18.53 20.56 9.68
CA SER A 227 17.84 19.66 8.73
C SER A 227 18.57 18.32 8.64
N ALA A 228 19.90 18.33 8.55
CA ALA A 228 20.72 17.12 8.56
C ALA A 228 20.52 16.30 9.84
N GLN A 229 20.53 16.95 11.02
CA GLN A 229 20.25 16.28 12.30
C GLN A 229 18.87 15.66 12.35
N ASN A 230 17.84 16.31 11.77
CA ASN A 230 16.49 15.76 11.71
C ASN A 230 16.43 14.50 10.83
N VAL A 231 17.09 14.51 9.67
CA VAL A 231 17.16 13.32 8.78
C VAL A 231 17.87 12.17 9.50
N VAL A 232 19.03 12.40 10.12
CA VAL A 232 19.76 11.35 10.86
C VAL A 232 18.90 10.80 12.01
N ARG A 233 18.21 11.66 12.77
CA ARG A 233 17.27 11.22 13.81
C ARG A 233 16.16 10.36 13.24
N SER A 234 15.60 10.72 12.09
CA SER A 234 14.56 9.95 11.42
C SER A 234 15.07 8.59 10.93
N LEU A 235 16.31 8.53 10.43
CA LEU A 235 16.97 7.27 10.09
C LEU A 235 17.12 6.36 11.31
N GLU A 236 17.55 6.89 12.46
CA GLU A 236 17.65 6.11 13.70
C GLU A 236 16.28 5.57 14.17
N GLN A 237 15.23 6.38 14.07
CA GLN A 237 13.86 5.95 14.37
C GLN A 237 13.39 4.86 13.40
N ALA A 238 13.73 4.99 12.12
CA ALA A 238 13.37 4.02 11.09
C ALA A 238 13.96 2.62 11.36
N LYS A 239 15.12 2.52 11.99
CA LYS A 239 15.74 1.22 12.37
C LYS A 239 14.82 0.32 13.22
N THR A 240 13.87 0.89 13.94
CA THR A 240 12.99 0.15 14.86
C THR A 240 11.69 -0.36 14.21
N ARG A 241 11.44 -0.09 12.92
CA ARG A 241 10.14 -0.35 12.28
C ARG A 241 9.83 -1.83 12.01
N GLY A 242 10.83 -2.70 12.05
CA GLY A 242 10.69 -4.14 11.95
C GLY A 242 10.54 -4.69 10.52
N LEU A 243 10.58 -6.02 10.44
CA LEU A 243 10.66 -6.76 9.17
C LEU A 243 9.53 -6.43 8.19
N ALA A 244 8.29 -6.33 8.66
CA ALA A 244 7.15 -6.05 7.78
C ALA A 244 7.30 -4.73 7.01
N LYS A 245 7.77 -3.66 7.70
CA LYS A 245 8.00 -2.37 7.05
C LYS A 245 9.21 -2.38 6.14
N VAL A 246 10.26 -3.11 6.50
CA VAL A 246 11.43 -3.32 5.61
C VAL A 246 11.01 -4.01 4.33
N LEU A 247 10.27 -5.13 4.41
CA LEU A 247 9.77 -5.86 3.23
C LEU A 247 8.91 -4.97 2.32
N ALA A 248 7.97 -4.21 2.89
CA ALA A 248 7.14 -3.27 2.15
C ALA A 248 7.96 -2.14 1.48
N ALA A 249 9.10 -1.77 2.08
CA ALA A 249 9.97 -0.70 1.60
C ALA A 249 10.92 -1.16 0.46
N LEU A 250 11.32 -2.42 0.42
CA LEU A 250 12.28 -2.95 -0.54
C LEU A 250 11.73 -3.07 -1.97
N ALA A 251 10.44 -2.76 -2.19
CA ALA A 251 9.79 -2.78 -3.48
C ALA A 251 9.87 -4.14 -4.22
N ILE A 252 9.91 -5.23 -3.45
CA ILE A 252 9.89 -6.61 -3.97
C ILE A 252 8.59 -6.82 -4.76
N SER A 253 8.69 -7.46 -5.92
CA SER A 253 7.54 -7.73 -6.78
C SER A 253 6.44 -8.48 -6.03
N HIS A 254 5.18 -8.03 -6.15
CA HIS A 254 4.01 -8.59 -5.47
C HIS A 254 4.01 -8.51 -3.93
N VAL A 255 5.00 -7.86 -3.32
CA VAL A 255 5.07 -7.69 -1.87
C VAL A 255 4.60 -6.28 -1.50
N GLY A 256 3.30 -6.16 -1.26
CA GLY A 256 2.65 -4.97 -0.71
C GLY A 256 2.58 -5.02 0.82
N GLU A 257 1.90 -4.07 1.44
CA GLU A 257 1.81 -3.97 2.91
C GLU A 257 1.22 -5.23 3.57
N THR A 258 0.13 -5.79 2.99
CA THR A 258 -0.52 -7.02 3.49
C THR A 258 0.40 -8.23 3.39
N THR A 259 1.02 -8.45 2.22
CA THR A 259 1.94 -9.58 2.00
C THR A 259 3.19 -9.45 2.88
N SER A 260 3.72 -8.24 3.05
CA SER A 260 4.86 -7.95 3.94
C SER A 260 4.55 -8.32 5.39
N GLN A 261 3.35 -7.99 5.86
CA GLN A 261 2.90 -8.34 7.20
C GLN A 261 2.74 -9.86 7.35
N ALA A 262 2.11 -10.53 6.37
CA ALA A 262 1.93 -11.99 6.39
C ALA A 262 3.28 -12.74 6.40
N LEU A 263 4.24 -12.32 5.57
CA LEU A 263 5.60 -12.88 5.55
C LEU A 263 6.32 -12.65 6.88
N SER A 264 6.27 -11.43 7.40
CA SER A 264 6.89 -11.09 8.69
C SER A 264 6.30 -11.89 9.85
N ASP A 265 4.98 -12.07 9.88
CA ASP A 265 4.30 -12.82 10.93
C ASP A 265 4.58 -14.33 10.85
N TYR A 266 4.69 -14.87 9.64
CA TYR A 266 4.95 -16.28 9.43
C TYR A 266 6.39 -16.66 9.77
N PHE A 267 7.37 -15.92 9.26
CA PHE A 267 8.78 -16.26 9.41
C PHE A 267 9.43 -15.72 10.70
N GLY A 268 8.89 -14.65 11.27
CA GLY A 268 9.39 -14.05 12.51
C GLY A 268 10.68 -13.24 12.35
N SER A 269 11.57 -13.60 11.42
CA SER A 269 12.83 -12.90 11.16
C SER A 269 13.22 -12.93 9.69
N ALA A 270 14.09 -11.99 9.26
CA ALA A 270 14.63 -11.98 7.92
C ALA A 270 15.51 -13.21 7.64
N ASP A 271 16.28 -13.69 8.62
CA ASP A 271 17.13 -14.86 8.45
C ASP A 271 16.30 -16.11 8.13
N ALA A 272 15.21 -16.33 8.86
CA ALA A 272 14.29 -17.44 8.58
C ALA A 272 13.62 -17.31 7.22
N LEU A 273 13.21 -16.10 6.82
CA LEU A 273 12.62 -15.82 5.53
C LEU A 273 13.62 -16.08 4.38
N LEU A 274 14.84 -15.59 4.47
CA LEU A 274 15.88 -15.75 3.45
C LEU A 274 16.36 -17.19 3.32
N GLU A 275 16.46 -17.93 4.41
CA GLU A 275 16.79 -19.35 4.41
C GLU A 275 15.65 -20.17 3.76
N PHE A 276 14.40 -19.83 4.06
CA PHE A 276 13.25 -20.45 3.40
C PHE A 276 13.22 -20.13 1.89
N ALA A 277 13.49 -18.87 1.50
CA ALA A 277 13.55 -18.47 0.10
C ALA A 277 14.59 -19.30 -0.68
N ARG A 278 15.77 -19.52 -0.09
CA ARG A 278 16.81 -20.37 -0.66
C ARG A 278 16.32 -21.80 -0.89
N LYS A 279 15.75 -22.45 0.14
CA LYS A 279 15.21 -23.81 0.07
C LYS A 279 14.11 -23.90 -0.99
N TYR A 280 13.23 -22.92 -1.04
CA TYR A 280 12.15 -22.87 -2.03
C TYR A 280 12.69 -22.83 -3.46
N VAL A 281 13.68 -21.98 -3.73
CA VAL A 281 14.32 -21.82 -5.04
C VAL A 281 15.12 -23.07 -5.43
N GLU A 282 15.75 -23.74 -4.47
CA GLU A 282 16.44 -25.04 -4.64
C GLU A 282 15.47 -26.21 -4.92
N GLY A 283 14.17 -26.00 -4.78
CA GLY A 283 13.15 -27.02 -5.08
C GLY A 283 12.82 -27.94 -3.91
N ASP A 284 13.09 -27.52 -2.65
CA ASP A 284 12.73 -28.28 -1.45
C ASP A 284 11.22 -28.55 -1.41
N ALA A 285 10.84 -29.82 -1.35
CA ALA A 285 9.45 -30.25 -1.42
C ALA A 285 8.60 -29.76 -0.24
N ALA A 286 9.20 -29.66 0.96
CA ALA A 286 8.51 -29.18 2.14
C ALA A 286 8.26 -27.68 2.06
N ALA A 287 9.23 -26.89 1.58
CA ALA A 287 9.08 -25.47 1.36
C ALA A 287 8.00 -25.19 0.30
N ILE A 288 7.99 -25.94 -0.81
CA ILE A 288 6.98 -25.82 -1.87
C ILE A 288 5.58 -26.16 -1.32
N ALA A 289 5.43 -27.25 -0.57
CA ALA A 289 4.16 -27.67 0.01
C ALA A 289 3.63 -26.68 1.04
N THR A 290 4.51 -25.95 1.75
CA THR A 290 4.11 -24.90 2.70
C THR A 290 3.39 -23.74 2.00
N VAL A 291 3.82 -23.37 0.81
CA VAL A 291 3.26 -22.22 0.06
C VAL A 291 2.06 -22.62 -0.78
N ALA A 292 2.12 -23.79 -1.44
CA ALA A 292 1.09 -24.25 -2.35
C ALA A 292 0.91 -25.76 -2.22
N PRO A 293 0.25 -26.23 -1.14
CA PRO A 293 -0.07 -27.63 -0.99
C PRO A 293 -1.02 -28.10 -2.10
N ASP A 294 -0.89 -29.37 -2.49
CA ASP A 294 -1.83 -30.00 -3.41
C ASP A 294 -3.24 -29.98 -2.78
N GLY A 295 -4.13 -29.15 -3.32
CA GLY A 295 -5.48 -28.96 -2.80
C GLY A 295 -5.85 -27.54 -2.38
N GLY A 296 -4.94 -26.57 -2.43
CA GLY A 296 -5.17 -25.15 -2.15
C GLY A 296 -5.01 -24.77 -0.68
N GLY A 297 -4.74 -23.49 -0.43
CA GLY A 297 -4.64 -22.92 0.93
C GLY A 297 -3.24 -23.09 1.55
N GLY A 298 -2.22 -22.40 0.98
CA GLY A 298 -0.88 -22.35 1.59
C GLY A 298 -0.89 -21.73 3.00
N ALA A 299 0.15 -22.00 3.76
CA ALA A 299 0.32 -21.52 5.13
C ALA A 299 0.50 -19.99 5.24
N ILE A 300 0.84 -19.33 4.13
CA ILE A 300 1.03 -17.88 4.06
C ILE A 300 -0.18 -17.27 3.35
N GLU A 301 -0.98 -16.52 4.10
CA GLU A 301 -2.20 -15.91 3.60
C GLU A 301 -1.92 -14.93 2.43
N GLY A 302 -2.69 -15.08 1.35
CA GLY A 302 -2.61 -14.21 0.17
C GLY A 302 -1.42 -14.50 -0.78
N LEU A 303 -0.63 -15.54 -0.53
CA LEU A 303 0.52 -15.92 -1.37
C LEU A 303 0.19 -17.14 -2.23
N ALA A 304 -0.29 -16.91 -3.46
CA ALA A 304 -0.49 -17.99 -4.44
C ALA A 304 0.85 -18.44 -5.05
N ARG A 305 0.91 -19.67 -5.59
CA ARG A 305 2.15 -20.29 -6.12
C ARG A 305 2.91 -19.41 -7.11
N LYS A 306 2.21 -18.89 -8.14
CA LYS A 306 2.83 -18.00 -9.14
C LYS A 306 3.47 -16.76 -8.53
N THR A 307 2.83 -16.18 -7.52
CA THR A 307 3.34 -15.03 -6.77
C THR A 307 4.53 -15.42 -5.90
N ALA A 308 4.46 -16.57 -5.26
CA ALA A 308 5.54 -17.11 -4.43
C ALA A 308 6.82 -17.36 -5.22
N ASP A 309 6.70 -17.95 -6.41
CA ASP A 309 7.84 -18.18 -7.31
C ASP A 309 8.61 -16.88 -7.59
N SER A 310 7.88 -15.77 -7.88
CA SER A 310 8.49 -14.46 -8.10
C SER A 310 9.12 -13.89 -6.83
N VAL A 311 8.39 -13.91 -5.71
CA VAL A 311 8.82 -13.33 -4.43
C VAL A 311 10.06 -14.04 -3.89
N PHE A 312 10.06 -15.37 -3.81
CA PHE A 312 11.19 -16.09 -3.23
C PHE A 312 12.42 -16.08 -4.13
N LYS A 313 12.25 -16.10 -5.47
CA LYS A 313 13.35 -15.90 -6.39
C LYS A 313 14.01 -14.53 -6.24
N GLU A 314 13.22 -13.48 -6.03
CA GLU A 314 13.74 -12.13 -5.80
C GLU A 314 14.43 -12.05 -4.43
N LEU A 315 13.83 -12.60 -3.36
CA LEU A 315 14.43 -12.66 -2.02
C LEU A 315 15.74 -13.41 -1.97
N ASP A 316 15.89 -14.48 -2.78
CA ASP A 316 17.12 -15.26 -2.85
C ASP A 316 18.20 -14.61 -3.73
N SER A 317 17.89 -13.54 -4.45
CA SER A 317 18.86 -12.86 -5.31
C SER A 317 20.04 -12.27 -4.53
N ALA A 318 21.25 -12.36 -5.09
CA ALA A 318 22.45 -11.81 -4.47
C ALA A 318 22.35 -10.30 -4.13
N PRO A 319 21.77 -9.43 -5.00
CA PRO A 319 21.59 -8.02 -4.67
C PRO A 319 20.71 -7.80 -3.44
N LEU A 320 19.59 -8.51 -3.32
CA LEU A 320 18.67 -8.32 -2.21
C LEU A 320 19.23 -8.88 -0.90
N ARG A 321 19.89 -10.03 -0.93
CA ARG A 321 20.65 -10.58 0.22
C ARG A 321 21.71 -9.59 0.70
N ALA A 322 22.43 -8.92 -0.20
CA ALA A 322 23.40 -7.90 0.17
C ALA A 322 22.76 -6.69 0.87
N VAL A 323 21.57 -6.26 0.44
CA VAL A 323 20.79 -5.21 1.11
C VAL A 323 20.39 -5.64 2.52
N PHE A 324 19.84 -6.85 2.71
CA PHE A 324 19.50 -7.36 4.05
C PHE A 324 20.72 -7.41 4.98
N ALA A 325 21.86 -7.90 4.47
CA ALA A 325 23.11 -7.91 5.23
C ALA A 325 23.59 -6.49 5.60
N GLY A 326 23.42 -5.52 4.70
CA GLY A 326 23.73 -4.11 4.95
C GLY A 326 22.81 -3.51 6.02
N LEU A 327 21.50 -3.73 5.91
CA LEU A 327 20.51 -3.29 6.89
C LEU A 327 20.79 -3.88 8.29
N ALA A 328 21.14 -5.15 8.36
CA ALA A 328 21.53 -5.81 9.62
C ALA A 328 22.76 -5.15 10.25
N ARG A 329 23.83 -4.90 9.45
CA ARG A 329 25.03 -4.18 9.91
C ARG A 329 24.73 -2.76 10.39
N ALA A 330 23.78 -2.08 9.75
CA ALA A 330 23.33 -0.76 10.16
C ALA A 330 22.46 -0.76 11.43
N GLY A 331 22.12 -1.94 11.97
CA GLY A 331 21.32 -2.09 13.19
C GLY A 331 19.82 -1.94 12.95
N VAL A 332 19.35 -2.12 11.72
CA VAL A 332 17.91 -2.16 11.43
C VAL A 332 17.29 -3.43 11.99
N LYS A 333 16.19 -3.31 12.72
CA LYS A 333 15.45 -4.48 13.23
C LYS A 333 14.83 -5.26 12.08
N LEU A 334 15.30 -6.48 11.88
CA LEU A 334 14.85 -7.40 10.83
C LEU A 334 14.01 -8.56 11.39
N ASP A 335 13.52 -8.38 12.61
CA ASP A 335 12.57 -9.29 13.23
C ASP A 335 11.14 -8.75 13.07
N SER A 336 10.17 -9.66 13.14
CA SER A 336 8.77 -9.29 13.26
C SER A 336 8.59 -8.45 14.53
N VAL A 337 8.17 -7.21 14.38
CA VAL A 337 7.67 -6.41 15.50
C VAL A 337 6.24 -6.87 15.76
N ARG A 338 6.08 -8.12 16.16
CA ARG A 338 4.89 -8.49 16.90
C ARG A 338 4.94 -7.65 18.17
N ALA A 339 3.92 -6.82 18.44
CA ALA A 339 3.57 -6.52 19.82
C ALA A 339 3.68 -7.86 20.54
N ALA A 340 4.57 -7.95 21.52
CA ALA A 340 4.89 -9.22 22.17
C ALA A 340 3.58 -9.95 22.37
N ARG A 341 3.33 -11.02 21.61
CA ARG A 341 2.25 -11.94 21.96
C ARG A 341 2.70 -12.47 23.32
N SER A 342 2.18 -11.89 24.36
CA SER A 342 2.12 -12.58 25.63
C SER A 342 1.18 -13.74 25.37
N GLU A 343 1.72 -14.90 24.93
CA GLU A 343 0.93 -16.11 24.81
C GLU A 343 0.39 -16.39 26.19
N VAL A 344 -0.83 -15.93 26.42
CA VAL A 344 -1.54 -16.29 27.64
C VAL A 344 -2.04 -17.70 27.41
N ALA A 345 -1.52 -18.65 28.14
CA ALA A 345 -1.84 -20.08 27.99
C ALA A 345 -3.35 -20.35 27.97
N ALA A 346 -4.13 -19.50 28.61
CA ALA A 346 -5.60 -19.57 28.62
C ALA A 346 -6.25 -19.19 27.26
N ILE A 347 -5.59 -18.44 26.39
CA ILE A 347 -6.09 -17.87 25.11
C ILE A 347 -5.39 -18.50 23.91
N ALA A 348 -4.10 -18.83 24.02
CA ALA A 348 -3.28 -19.29 22.91
C ALA A 348 -3.87 -20.51 22.18
N GLY A 349 -3.98 -20.41 20.86
CA GLY A 349 -4.51 -21.45 19.97
C GLY A 349 -6.04 -21.60 19.98
N LYS A 350 -6.76 -20.97 20.91
CA LYS A 350 -8.24 -21.07 21.03
C LYS A 350 -8.97 -20.12 20.09
N SER A 351 -10.15 -20.52 19.67
CA SER A 351 -11.03 -19.79 18.76
C SER A 351 -12.17 -19.11 19.52
N PHE A 352 -12.30 -17.82 19.35
CA PHE A 352 -13.29 -16.96 20.02
C PHE A 352 -14.27 -16.35 19.02
N VAL A 353 -15.52 -16.19 19.46
CA VAL A 353 -16.53 -15.39 18.77
C VAL A 353 -17.06 -14.33 19.72
N LEU A 354 -17.09 -13.09 19.29
CA LEU A 354 -17.60 -11.95 20.06
C LEU A 354 -19.04 -11.65 19.64
N THR A 355 -19.94 -11.49 20.61
CA THR A 355 -21.36 -11.16 20.36
C THR A 355 -21.90 -10.23 21.43
N GLY A 356 -22.84 -9.36 21.08
CA GLY A 356 -23.37 -8.34 21.99
C GLY A 356 -22.43 -7.16 22.18
N THR A 357 -22.82 -6.25 23.09
CA THR A 357 -22.03 -5.07 23.49
C THR A 357 -21.30 -5.39 24.78
N LEU A 358 -19.96 -5.31 24.74
CA LEU A 358 -19.14 -5.53 25.93
C LEU A 358 -19.19 -4.28 26.84
N PRO A 359 -19.21 -4.46 28.18
CA PRO A 359 -19.36 -3.35 29.13
C PRO A 359 -18.24 -2.30 29.10
N THR A 360 -16.98 -2.72 28.94
CA THR A 360 -15.83 -1.81 29.05
C THR A 360 -14.94 -1.79 27.80
N LEU A 361 -14.92 -2.88 27.00
CA LEU A 361 -14.12 -2.99 25.79
C LEU A 361 -14.97 -2.80 24.54
N ARG A 362 -14.40 -2.12 23.57
CA ARG A 362 -14.94 -2.16 22.21
C ARG A 362 -14.70 -3.55 21.61
N ARG A 363 -15.61 -4.03 20.76
CA ARG A 363 -15.49 -5.36 20.13
C ARG A 363 -14.17 -5.56 19.40
N ASP A 364 -13.71 -4.51 18.67
CA ASP A 364 -12.44 -4.55 17.93
C ASP A 364 -11.25 -4.65 18.90
N GLU A 365 -11.30 -3.89 19.98
CA GLU A 365 -10.28 -3.91 21.02
C GLU A 365 -10.20 -5.28 21.72
N ALA A 366 -11.34 -5.88 22.08
CA ALA A 366 -11.38 -7.23 22.63
C ALA A 366 -10.84 -8.26 21.64
N GLY A 367 -11.19 -8.12 20.34
CA GLY A 367 -10.69 -8.96 19.28
C GLY A 367 -9.17 -8.86 19.11
N ASP A 368 -8.62 -7.66 19.18
CA ASP A 368 -7.19 -7.43 19.07
C ASP A 368 -6.42 -7.95 20.29
N ARG A 369 -6.95 -7.78 21.51
CA ARG A 369 -6.37 -8.36 22.73
C ARG A 369 -6.32 -9.89 22.67
N ILE A 370 -7.40 -10.55 22.19
CA ILE A 370 -7.44 -12.00 21.98
C ILE A 370 -6.37 -12.43 20.96
N LYS A 371 -6.25 -11.74 19.84
CA LYS A 371 -5.22 -12.03 18.82
C LYS A 371 -3.80 -11.80 19.35
N GLN A 372 -3.58 -10.73 20.11
CA GLN A 372 -2.30 -10.44 20.79
C GLN A 372 -1.93 -11.53 21.79
N ALA A 373 -2.91 -12.11 22.47
CA ALA A 373 -2.74 -13.22 23.41
C ALA A 373 -2.58 -14.60 22.73
N GLY A 374 -2.54 -14.66 21.38
CA GLY A 374 -2.37 -15.91 20.62
C GLY A 374 -3.65 -16.63 20.25
N GLY A 375 -4.83 -16.04 20.50
CA GLY A 375 -6.15 -16.58 20.14
C GLY A 375 -6.55 -16.23 18.69
N LYS A 376 -7.59 -16.89 18.19
CA LYS A 376 -8.21 -16.63 16.90
C LYS A 376 -9.61 -16.05 17.11
N VAL A 377 -9.98 -15.01 16.35
CA VAL A 377 -11.32 -14.42 16.40
C VAL A 377 -12.07 -14.75 15.12
N SER A 378 -13.25 -15.34 15.23
CA SER A 378 -14.09 -15.73 14.11
C SER A 378 -15.42 -14.94 14.10
N GLY A 379 -15.93 -14.69 12.90
CA GLY A 379 -17.22 -13.99 12.71
C GLY A 379 -18.46 -14.82 13.00
N SER A 380 -18.37 -16.16 13.02
CA SER A 380 -19.49 -17.08 13.19
C SER A 380 -19.18 -18.21 14.16
N VAL A 381 -20.20 -18.68 14.88
CA VAL A 381 -20.10 -19.81 15.81
C VAL A 381 -20.18 -21.14 15.05
N SER A 382 -19.28 -22.06 15.37
CA SER A 382 -19.21 -23.41 14.80
C SER A 382 -18.73 -24.39 15.88
N LYS A 383 -18.77 -25.71 15.59
CA LYS A 383 -18.22 -26.74 16.48
C LYS A 383 -16.72 -26.62 16.77
N LYS A 384 -16.00 -25.76 15.99
CA LYS A 384 -14.57 -25.45 16.17
C LYS A 384 -14.35 -24.19 17.01
N THR A 385 -15.40 -23.56 17.52
CA THR A 385 -15.33 -22.39 18.39
C THR A 385 -15.14 -22.85 19.82
N ASP A 386 -14.10 -22.40 20.51
CA ASP A 386 -13.84 -22.77 21.91
C ASP A 386 -14.65 -21.90 22.87
N PHE A 387 -14.74 -20.60 22.59
CA PHE A 387 -15.44 -19.65 23.45
C PHE A 387 -16.31 -18.66 22.66
N VAL A 388 -17.46 -18.34 23.21
CA VAL A 388 -18.26 -17.19 22.78
C VAL A 388 -18.25 -16.17 23.90
N VAL A 389 -17.70 -15.00 23.64
CA VAL A 389 -17.73 -13.87 24.56
C VAL A 389 -19.04 -13.11 24.33
N ALA A 390 -19.93 -13.15 25.30
CA ALA A 390 -21.25 -12.55 25.23
C ALA A 390 -21.31 -11.28 26.09
N GLY A 391 -21.59 -10.15 25.45
CA GLY A 391 -21.96 -8.90 26.11
C GLY A 391 -23.48 -8.73 26.21
N GLU A 392 -23.91 -7.52 26.55
CA GLU A 392 -25.32 -7.15 26.57
C GLU A 392 -25.94 -7.25 25.17
N GLU A 393 -27.22 -7.63 25.13
CA GLU A 393 -27.98 -7.85 23.88
C GLU A 393 -27.32 -8.84 22.90
N ALA A 394 -26.69 -9.88 23.42
CA ALA A 394 -26.11 -10.95 22.62
C ALA A 394 -27.22 -11.69 21.83
N GLY A 395 -27.21 -11.53 20.49
CA GLY A 395 -28.23 -12.06 19.58
C GLY A 395 -27.96 -13.51 19.17
N SER A 396 -28.41 -13.88 17.97
CA SER A 396 -28.44 -15.26 17.40
C SER A 396 -27.13 -16.06 17.54
N LYS A 397 -25.98 -15.43 17.72
CA LYS A 397 -24.70 -16.13 17.96
C LYS A 397 -24.66 -16.78 19.36
N LEU A 398 -25.30 -16.18 20.35
CA LEU A 398 -25.41 -16.75 21.69
C LEU A 398 -26.30 -17.99 21.68
N ASP A 399 -27.43 -17.91 20.96
CA ASP A 399 -28.35 -19.06 20.84
C ASP A 399 -27.68 -20.23 20.14
N LYS A 400 -26.92 -19.93 19.06
CA LYS A 400 -26.16 -20.94 18.33
C LYS A 400 -25.02 -21.53 19.15
N ALA A 401 -24.40 -20.75 20.05
CA ALA A 401 -23.38 -21.26 20.97
C ALA A 401 -24.00 -22.29 21.95
N LYS A 402 -25.17 -21.98 22.52
CA LYS A 402 -25.91 -22.87 23.41
C LYS A 402 -26.35 -24.16 22.69
N GLU A 403 -26.85 -24.04 21.45
CA GLU A 403 -27.23 -25.18 20.61
C GLU A 403 -26.05 -26.12 20.31
N LEU A 404 -24.87 -25.57 20.06
CA LEU A 404 -23.64 -26.33 19.72
C LEU A 404 -22.84 -26.75 20.95
N GLY A 405 -23.26 -26.39 22.18
CA GLY A 405 -22.52 -26.69 23.41
C GLY A 405 -21.19 -25.96 23.55
N VAL A 406 -21.03 -24.79 22.89
CA VAL A 406 -19.82 -23.97 22.97
C VAL A 406 -19.84 -23.19 24.28
N SER A 407 -18.70 -23.11 24.96
CA SER A 407 -18.53 -22.36 26.21
C SER A 407 -18.80 -20.86 26.00
N VAL A 408 -19.75 -20.32 26.80
CA VAL A 408 -20.05 -18.89 26.78
C VAL A 408 -19.41 -18.24 28.00
N ILE A 409 -18.66 -17.16 27.78
CA ILE A 409 -18.00 -16.35 28.80
C ILE A 409 -18.43 -14.89 28.69
N ASP A 410 -18.34 -14.14 29.75
CA ASP A 410 -18.53 -12.68 29.76
C ASP A 410 -17.22 -11.93 29.55
N GLU A 411 -17.28 -10.61 29.51
CA GLU A 411 -16.10 -9.76 29.38
C GLU A 411 -15.14 -9.88 30.57
N ALA A 412 -15.68 -10.02 31.79
CA ALA A 412 -14.86 -10.13 32.99
C ALA A 412 -14.04 -11.42 32.98
N GLU A 413 -14.62 -12.53 32.51
CA GLU A 413 -13.91 -13.80 32.34
C GLU A 413 -12.86 -13.69 31.21
N LEU A 414 -13.19 -13.02 30.09
CA LEU A 414 -12.22 -12.76 29.03
C LEU A 414 -11.01 -11.95 29.56
N LEU A 415 -11.26 -10.89 30.34
CA LEU A 415 -10.21 -10.09 30.94
C LEU A 415 -9.34 -10.91 31.91
N ARG A 416 -9.95 -11.75 32.75
CA ARG A 416 -9.20 -12.70 33.59
C ARG A 416 -8.36 -13.68 32.76
N MET A 417 -8.90 -14.20 31.69
CA MET A 417 -8.16 -15.07 30.77
C MET A 417 -7.02 -14.34 30.06
N LEU A 418 -7.11 -13.04 29.85
CA LEU A 418 -6.08 -12.18 29.26
C LEU A 418 -5.01 -11.74 30.29
N GLY A 419 -5.22 -12.02 31.59
CA GLY A 419 -4.29 -11.65 32.65
C GLY A 419 -4.42 -10.18 33.07
N ALA A 420 -5.56 -9.54 32.83
CA ALA A 420 -5.87 -8.15 33.17
C ALA A 420 -6.73 -8.09 34.45
#